data_b2e6d876de1290bfa565522bb7c8eb4b
#
_entry.id   b2e6d876de1290bfa565522bb7c8eb4b
#
_cell.length_a   1.000
_cell.length_b   1.000
_cell.length_c   1.000
_cell.angle_alpha   90.00
_cell.angle_beta   90.00
_cell.angle_gamma   90.00
#
_symmetry.space_group_name_H-M   'P 1'
#
loop_
_entity.id
_entity.type
_entity.pdbx_description
1 polymer ?
#
loop_
_entity_poly.entity_id
_entity_poly.type
_entity_poly.pdbx_seq_one_letter_code
_entity_poly.pdbx_strand_id
1 'polypeptide(L)'
;MKDIADIIYDAVKDISTITRPVYFSVGNWVELCSDLAENSKSKTYESQRYPLILLNSDYTEKVDIAPKQARVSSIKLYIITQSKGIYSTDERRAQIYKTILIPIYNDFLKRLKTGRYIKKVNDTLQHDVKNLYRLWVGDKSNKLPDDLDAIELTFNDLVYNLKKC
;
A
#
# COMPACT_ATOMS: atom_id res chain seq x y z
N MET A 1 -7.13 21.15 2.84
CA MET A 1 -5.67 20.88 2.76
C MET A 1 -5.56 19.38 2.60
N LYS A 2 -4.86 18.89 1.58
CA LYS A 2 -4.65 17.44 1.41
C LYS A 2 -3.52 17.00 2.32
N ASP A 3 -3.74 15.94 3.07
CA ASP A 3 -2.71 15.23 3.83
C ASP A 3 -2.03 14.15 2.95
N ILE A 4 -1.09 13.43 3.53
CA ILE A 4 -0.35 12.40 2.78
C ILE A 4 -1.25 11.22 2.37
N ALA A 5 -2.27 10.88 3.18
CA ALA A 5 -3.20 9.81 2.85
C ALA A 5 -4.06 10.18 1.64
N ASP A 6 -4.55 11.43 1.57
CA ASP A 6 -5.28 11.95 0.41
C ASP A 6 -4.42 11.90 -0.87
N ILE A 7 -3.13 12.27 -0.76
CA ILE A 7 -2.22 12.28 -1.91
C ILE A 7 -1.95 10.86 -2.41
N ILE A 8 -1.76 9.91 -1.51
CA ILE A 8 -1.57 8.51 -1.85
C ILE A 8 -2.85 7.93 -2.43
N TYR A 9 -4.01 8.24 -1.83
CA TYR A 9 -5.32 7.83 -2.37
C TYR A 9 -5.52 8.30 -3.81
N ASP A 10 -5.24 9.58 -4.11
CA ASP A 10 -5.32 10.10 -5.48
C ASP A 10 -4.38 9.33 -6.43
N ALA A 11 -3.15 9.05 -5.99
CA ALA A 11 -2.21 8.28 -6.80
C ALA A 11 -2.72 6.85 -7.09
N VAL A 12 -3.32 6.20 -6.09
CA VAL A 12 -3.93 4.88 -6.26
C VAL A 12 -5.12 4.94 -7.20
N LYS A 13 -5.99 5.94 -7.05
CA LYS A 13 -7.13 6.14 -7.92
C LYS A 13 -6.72 6.33 -9.38
N ASP A 14 -5.64 7.06 -9.62
CA ASP A 14 -5.14 7.34 -10.98
C ASP A 14 -4.53 6.10 -11.67
N ILE A 15 -4.00 5.15 -10.92
CA ILE A 15 -3.47 3.88 -11.46
C ILE A 15 -4.51 2.76 -11.51
N SER A 16 -5.62 2.92 -10.79
CA SER A 16 -6.72 1.95 -10.79
C SER A 16 -7.54 2.08 -12.07
N THR A 17 -7.78 0.96 -12.74
CA THR A 17 -8.58 0.89 -13.96
C THR A 17 -9.70 -0.13 -13.81
N ILE A 18 -10.68 -0.11 -14.73
CA ILE A 18 -11.77 -1.09 -14.73
C ILE A 18 -11.23 -2.53 -14.91
N THR A 19 -10.17 -2.69 -15.70
CA THR A 19 -9.55 -4.00 -15.97
C THR A 19 -8.54 -4.42 -14.91
N ARG A 20 -8.02 -3.47 -14.15
CA ARG A 20 -7.08 -3.69 -13.05
C ARG A 20 -7.42 -2.76 -11.89
N PRO A 21 -8.47 -3.06 -11.14
CA PRO A 21 -8.81 -2.28 -9.96
C PRO A 21 -7.70 -2.40 -8.91
N VAL A 22 -7.37 -1.29 -8.25
CA VAL A 22 -6.45 -1.24 -7.11
C VAL A 22 -7.18 -0.54 -5.98
N TYR A 23 -7.23 -1.19 -4.83
CA TYR A 23 -7.90 -0.67 -3.65
C TYR A 23 -6.93 0.07 -2.74
N PHE A 24 -7.44 0.93 -1.87
CA PHE A 24 -6.65 1.69 -0.91
C PHE A 24 -7.25 1.60 0.47
N SER A 25 -6.38 1.45 1.47
CA SER A 25 -6.75 1.50 2.88
C SER A 25 -5.67 2.24 3.68
N VAL A 26 -6.08 2.85 4.80
CA VAL A 26 -5.19 3.46 5.78
C VAL A 26 -5.44 2.78 7.12
N GLY A 27 -4.39 2.38 7.81
CA GLY A 27 -4.51 1.73 9.10
C GLY A 27 -3.26 0.95 9.46
N ASN A 28 -3.33 0.27 10.58
CA ASN A 28 -2.31 -0.68 10.98
C ASN A 28 -2.69 -2.12 10.56
N TRP A 29 -1.76 -3.05 10.75
CA TRP A 29 -1.99 -4.45 10.39
C TRP A 29 -3.16 -5.11 11.13
N VAL A 30 -3.41 -4.70 12.39
CA VAL A 30 -4.50 -5.26 13.20
C VAL A 30 -5.84 -4.86 12.64
N GLU A 31 -5.98 -3.57 12.29
CA GLU A 31 -7.18 -3.03 11.64
C GLU A 31 -7.42 -3.70 10.29
N LEU A 32 -6.38 -3.79 9.45
CA LEU A 32 -6.49 -4.48 8.16
C LEU A 32 -6.94 -5.94 8.32
N CYS A 33 -6.35 -6.66 9.28
CA CYS A 33 -6.72 -8.06 9.52
C CYS A 33 -8.16 -8.20 9.99
N SER A 34 -8.63 -7.27 10.84
CA SER A 34 -10.02 -7.22 11.30
C SER A 34 -10.97 -6.96 10.13
N ASP A 35 -10.68 -5.95 9.33
CA ASP A 35 -11.49 -5.58 8.16
C ASP A 35 -11.57 -6.71 7.13
N LEU A 36 -10.44 -7.36 6.86
CA LEU A 36 -10.40 -8.51 5.95
C LEU A 36 -11.17 -9.71 6.50
N ALA A 37 -11.11 -9.96 7.82
CA ALA A 37 -11.84 -11.04 8.48
C ALA A 37 -13.35 -10.77 8.49
N GLU A 38 -13.78 -9.55 8.76
CA GLU A 38 -15.19 -9.17 8.73
C GLU A 38 -15.76 -9.24 7.30
N ASN A 39 -15.02 -8.71 6.35
CA ASN A 39 -15.42 -8.69 4.95
C ASN A 39 -15.39 -10.09 4.29
N SER A 40 -14.61 -11.04 4.82
CA SER A 40 -14.59 -12.42 4.32
C SER A 40 -15.93 -13.16 4.49
N LYS A 41 -16.78 -12.67 5.37
CA LYS A 41 -18.12 -13.22 5.61
C LYS A 41 -19.12 -12.86 4.50
N SER A 42 -18.78 -11.93 3.62
CA SER A 42 -19.65 -11.46 2.54
C SER A 42 -19.05 -11.78 1.17
N LYS A 43 -19.71 -12.66 0.41
CA LYS A 43 -19.30 -13.03 -0.97
C LYS A 43 -19.19 -11.82 -1.92
N THR A 44 -19.93 -10.75 -1.65
CA THR A 44 -19.95 -9.53 -2.46
C THR A 44 -18.63 -8.75 -2.35
N TYR A 45 -17.91 -8.88 -1.24
CA TYR A 45 -16.67 -8.16 -0.99
C TYR A 45 -15.40 -8.97 -1.34
N GLU A 46 -15.52 -10.27 -1.59
CA GLU A 46 -14.36 -11.13 -1.91
C GLU A 46 -13.60 -10.68 -3.16
N SER A 47 -14.31 -10.19 -4.18
CA SER A 47 -13.72 -9.72 -5.45
C SER A 47 -13.19 -8.28 -5.39
N GLN A 48 -13.45 -7.54 -4.30
CA GLN A 48 -13.17 -6.11 -4.19
C GLN A 48 -12.09 -5.77 -3.14
N ARG A 49 -11.16 -6.67 -2.86
CA ARG A 49 -10.16 -6.47 -1.81
C ARG A 49 -8.75 -6.32 -2.34
N TYR A 50 -8.47 -6.99 -3.43
CA TYR A 50 -7.12 -7.12 -3.96
C TYR A 50 -7.04 -6.81 -5.44
N PRO A 51 -5.90 -6.27 -5.89
CA PRO A 51 -4.75 -5.83 -5.13
C PRO A 51 -5.04 -4.58 -4.30
N LEU A 52 -4.40 -4.45 -3.14
CA LEU A 52 -4.59 -3.39 -2.16
C LEU A 52 -3.28 -2.64 -1.92
N ILE A 53 -3.34 -1.30 -1.85
CA ILE A 53 -2.27 -0.48 -1.29
C ILE A 53 -2.70 -0.03 0.10
N LEU A 54 -1.96 -0.49 1.12
CA LEU A 54 -2.16 -0.12 2.51
C LEU A 54 -1.13 0.92 2.92
N LEU A 55 -1.59 2.07 3.39
CA LEU A 55 -0.77 3.06 4.10
C LEU A 55 -0.78 2.73 5.59
N ASN A 56 0.40 2.42 6.16
CA ASN A 56 0.51 2.30 7.60
C ASN A 56 0.29 3.67 8.27
N SER A 57 -0.61 3.72 9.26
CA SER A 57 -0.94 4.95 9.98
C SER A 57 0.18 5.46 10.88
N ASP A 58 1.21 4.64 11.16
CA ASP A 58 2.33 5.01 12.00
C ASP A 58 3.43 5.73 11.19
N TYR A 59 3.34 7.06 11.09
CA TYR A 59 4.36 7.90 10.48
C TYR A 59 4.50 9.23 11.21
N THR A 60 5.65 9.88 11.02
CA THR A 60 5.90 11.21 11.58
C THR A 60 5.84 12.26 10.48
N GLU A 61 5.08 13.31 10.72
CA GLU A 61 4.96 14.46 9.84
C GLU A 61 5.50 15.71 10.48
N LYS A 62 6.33 16.46 9.75
CA LYS A 62 6.82 17.79 10.10
C LYS A 62 6.28 18.79 9.09
N VAL A 63 5.68 19.86 9.59
CA VAL A 63 5.07 20.90 8.76
C VAL A 63 5.91 22.16 8.80
N ASP A 64 6.37 22.62 7.63
CA ASP A 64 7.06 23.90 7.48
C ASP A 64 6.02 24.99 7.19
N ILE A 65 6.07 26.08 7.95
CA ILE A 65 5.11 27.19 7.81
C ILE A 65 5.45 28.04 6.58
N ALA A 66 6.75 28.18 6.29
CA ALA A 66 7.25 28.91 5.11
C ALA A 66 8.53 28.25 4.55
N PRO A 67 8.48 27.67 3.32
CA PRO A 67 7.31 27.45 2.47
C PRO A 67 6.31 26.44 3.05
N LYS A 68 5.02 26.56 2.70
CA LYS A 68 3.98 25.63 3.17
C LYS A 68 4.19 24.24 2.58
N GLN A 69 4.95 23.44 3.27
CA GLN A 69 5.31 22.07 2.91
C GLN A 69 5.17 21.16 4.11
N ALA A 70 4.92 19.89 3.86
CA ALA A 70 5.06 18.86 4.87
C ALA A 70 6.12 17.86 4.44
N ARG A 71 6.84 17.37 5.41
CA ARG A 71 7.85 16.32 5.29
C ARG A 71 7.41 15.14 6.13
N VAL A 72 7.29 13.99 5.50
CA VAL A 72 6.93 12.74 6.18
C VAL A 72 8.14 11.83 6.20
N SER A 73 8.43 11.30 7.38
CA SER A 73 9.50 10.33 7.59
C SER A 73 8.95 8.99 8.05
N SER A 74 9.66 7.94 7.69
CA SER A 74 9.35 6.56 8.10
C SER A 74 7.95 6.06 7.67
N ILE A 75 7.43 6.60 6.56
CA ILE A 75 6.16 6.14 6.03
C ILE A 75 6.34 4.76 5.36
N LYS A 76 5.45 3.84 5.71
CA LYS A 76 5.41 2.50 5.14
C LYS A 76 4.15 2.30 4.34
N LEU A 77 4.32 1.78 3.15
CA LEU A 77 3.25 1.36 2.26
C LEU A 77 3.43 -0.12 1.92
N TYR A 78 2.32 -0.82 1.83
CA TYR A 78 2.31 -2.22 1.43
C TYR A 78 1.44 -2.37 0.19
N ILE A 79 2.00 -2.93 -0.89
CA ILE A 79 1.24 -3.34 -2.06
C ILE A 79 0.98 -4.83 -1.89
N ILE A 80 -0.27 -5.20 -1.68
CA ILE A 80 -0.68 -6.52 -1.19
C ILE A 80 -1.60 -7.17 -2.21
N THR A 81 -1.44 -8.46 -2.42
CA THR A 81 -2.41 -9.27 -3.14
C THR A 81 -2.59 -10.65 -2.53
N GLN A 82 -3.74 -11.25 -2.81
CA GLN A 82 -3.99 -12.62 -2.43
C GLN A 82 -3.07 -13.57 -3.19
N SER A 83 -2.61 -14.59 -2.52
CA SER A 83 -1.75 -15.65 -3.04
C SER A 83 -2.35 -17.01 -2.71
N LYS A 84 -1.79 -18.07 -3.27
CA LYS A 84 -2.14 -19.43 -2.91
C LYS A 84 -1.02 -20.05 -2.10
N GLY A 85 -1.35 -20.61 -0.94
CA GLY A 85 -0.37 -21.24 -0.04
C GLY A 85 0.41 -22.39 -0.65
N ILE A 86 -0.13 -23.00 -1.70
CA ILE A 86 0.50 -24.10 -2.42
C ILE A 86 1.54 -23.66 -3.46
N TYR A 87 1.61 -22.36 -3.78
CA TYR A 87 2.57 -21.89 -4.79
C TYR A 87 4.01 -22.06 -4.31
N SER A 88 4.84 -22.64 -5.17
CA SER A 88 6.30 -22.61 -5.03
C SER A 88 6.84 -21.19 -5.16
N THR A 89 8.09 -20.99 -4.80
CA THR A 89 8.77 -19.67 -4.95
C THR A 89 8.75 -19.18 -6.39
N ASP A 90 8.98 -20.06 -7.36
CA ASP A 90 9.00 -19.70 -8.78
C ASP A 90 7.61 -19.36 -9.32
N GLU A 91 6.58 -20.13 -8.94
CA GLU A 91 5.20 -19.84 -9.30
C GLU A 91 4.74 -18.52 -8.69
N ARG A 92 5.08 -18.26 -7.43
CA ARG A 92 4.80 -17.01 -6.74
C ARG A 92 5.44 -15.83 -7.45
N ARG A 93 6.71 -15.97 -7.81
CA ARG A 93 7.44 -14.95 -8.58
C ARG A 93 6.83 -14.69 -9.94
N ALA A 94 6.44 -15.73 -10.67
CA ALA A 94 5.87 -15.60 -12.01
C ALA A 94 4.44 -15.05 -11.99
N GLN A 95 3.57 -15.62 -11.16
CA GLN A 95 2.13 -15.34 -11.20
C GLN A 95 1.71 -14.15 -10.34
N ILE A 96 2.40 -13.89 -9.22
CA ILE A 96 2.03 -12.84 -8.28
C ILE A 96 2.92 -11.62 -8.48
N TYR A 97 4.24 -11.76 -8.31
CA TYR A 97 5.13 -10.60 -8.33
C TYR A 97 5.22 -9.96 -9.71
N LYS A 98 5.59 -10.72 -10.75
CA LYS A 98 5.78 -10.18 -12.10
C LYS A 98 4.48 -9.73 -12.75
N THR A 99 3.38 -10.39 -12.45
CA THR A 99 2.10 -10.17 -13.13
C THR A 99 1.23 -9.15 -12.44
N ILE A 100 1.29 -9.05 -11.10
CA ILE A 100 0.40 -8.19 -10.32
C ILE A 100 1.18 -7.11 -9.57
N LEU A 101 2.06 -7.50 -8.64
CA LEU A 101 2.66 -6.55 -7.69
C LEU A 101 3.64 -5.59 -8.35
N ILE A 102 4.57 -6.07 -9.19
CA ILE A 102 5.58 -5.23 -9.84
C ILE A 102 4.96 -4.21 -10.81
N PRO A 103 4.00 -4.54 -11.66
CA PRO A 103 3.30 -3.56 -12.48
C PRO A 103 2.64 -2.45 -11.67
N ILE A 104 1.93 -2.81 -10.58
CA ILE A 104 1.29 -1.82 -9.70
C ILE A 104 2.34 -0.95 -9.01
N TYR A 105 3.41 -1.56 -8.49
CA TYR A 105 4.54 -0.87 -7.89
C TYR A 105 5.15 0.18 -8.83
N ASN A 106 5.44 -0.20 -10.07
CA ASN A 106 6.04 0.69 -11.06
C ASN A 106 5.10 1.86 -11.43
N ASP A 107 3.82 1.58 -11.66
CA ASP A 107 2.83 2.60 -11.99
C ASP A 107 2.61 3.54 -10.81
N PHE A 108 2.55 3.02 -9.60
CA PHE A 108 2.40 3.81 -8.38
C PHE A 108 3.61 4.74 -8.17
N LEU A 109 4.84 4.24 -8.26
CA LEU A 109 6.04 5.06 -8.13
C LEU A 109 6.13 6.13 -9.23
N LYS A 110 5.82 5.76 -10.46
CA LYS A 110 5.76 6.72 -11.57
C LYS A 110 4.75 7.81 -11.26
N ARG A 111 3.57 7.45 -10.77
CA ARG A 111 2.51 8.42 -10.44
C ARG A 111 2.89 9.31 -9.27
N LEU A 112 3.52 8.78 -8.23
CA LEU A 112 4.03 9.58 -7.12
C LEU A 112 5.07 10.61 -7.60
N LYS A 113 6.03 10.20 -8.43
CA LYS A 113 7.08 11.09 -8.95
C LYS A 113 6.53 12.18 -9.87
N THR A 114 5.51 11.90 -10.67
CA THR A 114 4.90 12.85 -11.60
C THR A 114 3.75 13.64 -10.98
N GLY A 115 3.33 13.30 -9.77
CA GLY A 115 2.25 13.95 -9.06
C GLY A 115 2.57 15.40 -8.70
N ARG A 116 1.61 16.31 -8.91
CA ARG A 116 1.78 17.75 -8.67
C ARG A 116 1.97 18.13 -7.19
N TYR A 117 1.64 17.23 -6.28
CA TYR A 117 1.71 17.50 -4.85
C TYR A 117 3.05 17.11 -4.24
N ILE A 118 3.69 16.08 -4.77
CA ILE A 118 4.96 15.58 -4.23
C ILE A 118 6.11 16.36 -4.87
N LYS A 119 6.94 16.97 -4.03
CA LYS A 119 8.13 17.71 -4.46
C LYS A 119 9.38 16.84 -4.50
N LYS A 120 9.48 15.95 -3.55
CA LYS A 120 10.66 15.08 -3.40
C LYS A 120 10.22 13.72 -2.91
N VAL A 121 10.66 12.71 -3.61
CA VAL A 121 10.71 11.32 -3.16
C VAL A 121 12.19 11.00 -2.97
N ASN A 122 12.55 10.20 -1.98
CA ASN A 122 13.93 9.78 -1.79
C ASN A 122 14.56 9.28 -3.09
N ASP A 123 15.82 9.63 -3.31
CA ASP A 123 16.60 9.11 -4.45
C ASP A 123 16.80 7.59 -4.32
N THR A 124 16.88 7.09 -3.09
CA THR A 124 16.94 5.67 -2.77
C THR A 124 15.67 5.27 -2.03
N LEU A 125 14.86 4.42 -2.64
CA LEU A 125 13.69 3.82 -2.04
C LEU A 125 14.01 2.40 -1.62
N GLN A 126 13.85 2.10 -0.34
CA GLN A 126 13.92 0.73 0.14
C GLN A 126 12.59 0.03 -0.17
N HIS A 127 12.68 -1.12 -0.82
CA HIS A 127 11.55 -2.02 -0.96
C HIS A 127 11.95 -3.43 -0.54
N ASP A 128 11.06 -4.07 0.18
CA ASP A 128 11.21 -5.44 0.64
C ASP A 128 10.10 -6.32 0.06
N VAL A 129 10.50 -7.46 -0.45
CA VAL A 129 9.57 -8.50 -0.91
C VAL A 129 9.16 -9.33 0.31
N LYS A 130 7.89 -9.32 0.64
CA LYS A 130 7.35 -10.05 1.80
C LYS A 130 6.42 -11.16 1.31
N ASN A 131 6.80 -12.37 1.57
CA ASN A 131 5.90 -13.50 1.51
C ASN A 131 5.13 -13.52 2.84
N LEU A 132 3.98 -12.87 2.87
CA LEU A 132 3.14 -12.77 4.06
C LEU A 132 2.36 -14.06 4.27
N TYR A 133 3.08 -15.14 4.26
CA TYR A 133 2.60 -16.46 4.54
C TYR A 133 2.13 -16.52 6.00
N ARG A 134 0.85 -16.32 6.26
CA ARG A 134 0.26 -16.34 7.60
C ARG A 134 0.79 -15.24 8.52
N LEU A 135 0.35 -14.03 8.31
CA LEU A 135 0.47 -12.98 9.32
C LEU A 135 -0.28 -13.41 10.58
N TRP A 136 0.49 -13.76 11.58
CA TRP A 136 0.00 -13.96 12.94
C TRP A 136 -0.13 -12.58 13.58
N VAL A 137 -1.34 -12.12 13.80
CA VAL A 137 -1.60 -10.97 14.65
C VAL A 137 -1.87 -11.50 16.05
N GLY A 138 -0.84 -11.48 16.88
CA GLY A 138 -0.90 -11.64 18.33
C GLY A 138 -1.40 -12.96 18.87
N ASP A 139 -2.60 -13.39 18.62
CA ASP A 139 -3.20 -14.59 19.16
C ASP A 139 -3.57 -15.58 18.05
N LYS A 140 -3.45 -16.88 18.32
CA LYS A 140 -3.73 -17.97 17.36
C LYS A 140 -5.15 -17.96 16.78
N SER A 141 -6.04 -17.15 17.34
CA SER A 141 -7.43 -16.99 16.90
C SER A 141 -7.60 -16.03 15.71
N ASN A 142 -6.66 -15.11 15.47
CA ASN A 142 -6.74 -14.10 14.44
C ASN A 142 -5.91 -14.46 13.20
N LYS A 143 -6.22 -15.58 12.57
CA LYS A 143 -5.66 -15.90 11.24
C LYS A 143 -6.30 -14.98 10.20
N LEU A 144 -5.47 -14.33 9.37
CA LEU A 144 -5.97 -13.83 8.11
C LEU A 144 -6.59 -14.99 7.34
N PRO A 145 -7.80 -14.80 6.79
CA PRO A 145 -8.45 -15.84 6.00
C PRO A 145 -7.69 -16.13 4.70
N ASP A 146 -6.83 -15.21 4.28
CA ASP A 146 -6.14 -15.24 2.99
C ASP A 146 -4.63 -15.40 3.16
N ASP A 147 -4.02 -16.17 2.28
CA ASP A 147 -2.57 -16.13 2.08
C ASP A 147 -2.23 -14.88 1.26
N LEU A 148 -1.31 -14.05 1.74
CA LEU A 148 -0.97 -12.78 1.13
C LEU A 148 0.51 -12.73 0.70
N ASP A 149 0.76 -12.06 -0.44
CA ASP A 149 2.08 -11.62 -0.84
C ASP A 149 2.10 -10.10 -0.96
N ALA A 150 3.21 -9.47 -0.59
CA ALA A 150 3.33 -8.03 -0.60
C ALA A 150 4.71 -7.51 -1.01
N ILE A 151 4.72 -6.26 -1.48
CA ILE A 151 5.91 -5.42 -1.55
C ILE A 151 5.76 -4.33 -0.50
N GLU A 152 6.65 -4.28 0.49
CA GLU A 152 6.76 -3.20 1.47
C GLU A 152 7.64 -2.10 0.90
N LEU A 153 7.15 -0.87 0.93
CA LEU A 153 7.84 0.34 0.54
C LEU A 153 8.10 1.20 1.76
N THR A 154 9.34 1.62 1.98
CA THR A 154 9.69 2.53 3.06
C THR A 154 10.21 3.84 2.48
N PHE A 155 9.52 4.94 2.77
CA PHE A 155 9.93 6.29 2.44
C PHE A 155 10.48 6.97 3.69
N ASN A 156 11.77 7.31 3.66
CA ASN A 156 12.43 7.97 4.79
C ASN A 156 12.35 9.50 4.73
N ASP A 157 12.08 10.08 3.56
CA ASP A 157 11.94 11.52 3.36
C ASP A 157 11.04 11.79 2.15
N LEU A 158 9.77 12.02 2.39
CA LEU A 158 8.80 12.39 1.37
C LEU A 158 8.32 13.81 1.65
N VAL A 159 8.53 14.72 0.70
CA VAL A 159 8.15 16.12 0.84
C VAL A 159 7.01 16.45 -0.10
N TYR A 160 5.95 17.06 0.41
CA TYR A 160 4.81 17.46 -0.38
C TYR A 160 4.30 18.88 -0.04
N ASN A 161 3.57 19.47 -0.99
CA ASN A 161 3.03 20.82 -0.84
C ASN A 161 1.70 20.81 -0.10
N LEU A 162 1.59 21.65 0.91
CA LEU A 162 0.35 21.95 1.63
C LEU A 162 -0.49 23.01 0.90
N LYS A 163 -0.62 22.97 -0.41
CA LYS A 163 -1.45 23.95 -1.13
C LYS A 163 -2.91 23.74 -0.75
N LYS A 164 -3.58 24.87 -0.40
CA LYS A 164 -5.04 24.93 -0.43
C LYS A 164 -5.48 24.70 -1.89
N CYS A 165 -6.41 23.76 -2.08
CA CYS A 165 -7.21 23.75 -3.30
C CYS A 165 -8.10 24.97 -3.35
#